data_e281dc1f7d159651948f8cdd37cf62a7
#
_entry.id   e281dc1f7d159651948f8cdd37cf62a7
#
_cell.length_a   1.000
_cell.length_b   1.000
_cell.length_c   1.000
_cell.angle_alpha   90.00
_cell.angle_beta   90.00
_cell.angle_gamma   90.00
#
_symmetry.space_group_name_H-M   'P 1'
#
loop_
_entity.id
_entity.type
_entity.pdbx_description
1 polymer ?
#
loop_
_entity_poly.entity_id
_entity_poly.type
_entity_poly.pdbx_seq_one_letter_code
_entity_poly.pdbx_strand_id
1 'polypeptide(L)'
;YAHFDLRTDITKVSEYISNPEKVARHSFYPFIHYVMRMDKYNKKTGVKPKTREICYAAHMDRCIYQYYSAILNENYNKYLIEQNIESVPVAYRTNLKKSNIHIAHEAFQFIRENKNCLVLIGDFTGFFDSLDHQYLKQQWCKVMGFDFLPQDHYAVFKNVTKYSMWELDDLLSITGLSQKEFNKRRLALSKEEYRNNRSHISRNNKTKQIPQGSPISAVLANIYMINADKEIHDYVKALGGMYMRYSDDFIVIVPANRSEIACFKNVLSILKGIPNLELEPSKTQIFAVAESRVENIGRDLLEKADVSKKVINFLGFTFDGQS
;
A
#
# COMPACT_ATOMS: atom_id res chain seq x y z
N TYR A 1 -14.51 2.60 18.12
CA TYR A 1 -13.70 1.51 18.67
C TYR A 1 -13.07 1.94 19.99
N ALA A 2 -12.93 0.99 20.93
CA ALA A 2 -12.19 1.22 22.17
C ALA A 2 -10.67 1.21 21.90
N HIS A 3 -9.92 2.04 22.61
CA HIS A 3 -8.47 2.16 22.49
C HIS A 3 -7.80 2.02 23.85
N PHE A 4 -6.48 1.79 23.89
CA PHE A 4 -5.73 1.67 25.15
C PHE A 4 -5.55 2.99 25.90
N ASP A 5 -5.77 4.12 25.23
CA ASP A 5 -5.67 5.47 25.77
C ASP A 5 -6.96 6.28 25.61
N LEU A 6 -7.00 7.43 26.25
CA LEU A 6 -8.12 8.34 26.15
C LEU A 6 -8.16 9.03 24.79
N ARG A 7 -9.40 9.27 24.32
CA ARG A 7 -9.62 9.95 23.05
C ARG A 7 -8.94 11.31 23.02
N THR A 8 -8.09 11.47 22.02
CA THR A 8 -7.44 12.73 21.67
C THR A 8 -7.46 12.94 20.16
N ASP A 9 -7.07 14.12 19.72
CA ASP A 9 -6.92 14.50 18.31
C ASP A 9 -5.62 15.27 18.11
N ILE A 10 -5.22 15.41 16.85
CA ILE A 10 -3.93 15.97 16.46
C ILE A 10 -3.75 17.42 16.93
N THR A 11 -4.83 18.21 17.00
CA THR A 11 -4.77 19.62 17.39
C THR A 11 -4.46 19.78 18.88
N LYS A 12 -5.01 18.89 19.73
CA LYS A 12 -4.78 18.91 21.18
C LYS A 12 -3.39 18.45 21.59
N VAL A 13 -2.72 17.69 20.75
CA VAL A 13 -1.41 17.10 21.06
C VAL A 13 -0.29 17.62 20.15
N SER A 14 -0.56 18.68 19.40
CA SER A 14 0.35 19.25 18.41
C SER A 14 1.74 19.53 18.96
N GLU A 15 1.85 20.16 20.11
CA GLU A 15 3.12 20.43 20.82
C GLU A 15 3.91 19.14 21.17
N TYR A 16 3.21 18.07 21.50
CA TYR A 16 3.86 16.81 21.84
C TYR A 16 4.39 16.11 20.59
N ILE A 17 3.53 15.93 19.59
CA ILE A 17 3.85 15.16 18.38
C ILE A 17 4.87 15.85 17.48
N SER A 18 5.00 17.17 17.55
CA SER A 18 6.00 17.97 16.84
C SER A 18 7.33 18.12 17.58
N ASN A 19 7.43 17.62 18.82
CA ASN A 19 8.66 17.65 19.59
C ASN A 19 9.46 16.33 19.42
N PRO A 20 10.62 16.37 18.72
CA PRO A 20 11.39 15.18 18.42
C PRO A 20 11.84 14.41 19.68
N GLU A 21 12.23 15.11 20.76
CA GLU A 21 12.69 14.45 21.99
C GLU A 21 11.56 13.69 22.68
N LYS A 22 10.34 14.28 22.69
CA LYS A 22 9.16 13.63 23.26
C LYS A 22 8.79 12.38 22.45
N VAL A 23 8.81 12.48 21.13
CA VAL A 23 8.50 11.34 20.24
C VAL A 23 9.57 10.27 20.32
N ALA A 24 10.87 10.62 20.37
CA ALA A 24 11.95 9.67 20.50
C ALA A 24 11.83 8.80 21.77
N ARG A 25 11.24 9.33 22.84
CA ARG A 25 11.02 8.65 24.13
C ARG A 25 9.60 8.13 24.33
N HIS A 26 8.74 8.27 23.31
CA HIS A 26 7.33 7.86 23.42
C HIS A 26 7.19 6.34 23.55
N SER A 27 6.37 5.90 24.50
CA SER A 27 6.03 4.50 24.70
C SER A 27 4.77 4.17 23.92
N PHE A 28 4.94 3.56 22.75
CA PHE A 28 3.82 3.15 21.91
C PHE A 28 3.06 1.96 22.51
N TYR A 29 1.75 2.00 22.43
CA TYR A 29 0.87 0.88 22.75
C TYR A 29 0.92 -0.20 21.65
N PRO A 30 0.56 -1.45 21.96
CA PRO A 30 0.30 -2.43 20.92
C PRO A 30 -0.86 -1.96 20.03
N PHE A 31 -0.80 -2.29 18.74
CA PHE A 31 -1.97 -2.16 17.88
C PHE A 31 -3.05 -3.14 18.32
N ILE A 32 -4.32 -2.78 18.15
CA ILE A 32 -5.42 -3.73 18.25
C ILE A 32 -5.63 -4.32 16.85
N HIS A 33 -5.49 -5.65 16.76
CA HIS A 33 -5.61 -6.39 15.50
C HIS A 33 -6.95 -7.10 15.41
N TYR A 34 -7.56 -7.09 14.22
CA TYR A 34 -8.75 -7.86 13.92
C TYR A 34 -8.85 -8.18 12.44
N VAL A 35 -9.57 -9.25 12.13
CA VAL A 35 -9.83 -9.67 10.76
C VAL A 35 -11.17 -9.10 10.28
N MET A 36 -11.10 -8.18 9.34
CA MET A 36 -12.29 -7.66 8.66
C MET A 36 -12.71 -8.62 7.53
N ARG A 37 -13.92 -9.14 7.61
CA ARG A 37 -14.53 -9.93 6.54
C ARG A 37 -15.34 -9.02 5.64
N MET A 38 -15.12 -9.15 4.34
CA MET A 38 -15.86 -8.43 3.30
C MET A 38 -16.31 -9.44 2.25
N ASP A 39 -17.60 -9.42 1.93
CA ASP A 39 -18.13 -10.29 0.89
C ASP A 39 -17.97 -9.60 -0.47
N LYS A 40 -17.25 -10.25 -1.39
CA LYS A 40 -17.14 -9.79 -2.76
C LYS A 40 -18.06 -10.64 -3.64
N TYR A 41 -19.10 -10.00 -4.17
CA TYR A 41 -20.01 -10.65 -5.10
C TYR A 41 -19.39 -10.78 -6.49
N ASN A 42 -19.45 -11.97 -7.07
CA ASN A 42 -19.08 -12.21 -8.47
C ASN A 42 -20.25 -12.95 -9.16
N LYS A 43 -20.72 -12.40 -10.28
CA LYS A 43 -21.87 -12.97 -11.03
C LYS A 43 -21.69 -14.45 -11.43
N LYS A 44 -20.43 -14.92 -11.62
CA LYS A 44 -20.15 -16.31 -12.07
C LYS A 44 -19.89 -17.28 -10.89
N THR A 45 -19.33 -16.80 -9.78
CA THR A 45 -18.87 -17.65 -8.68
C THR A 45 -19.59 -17.39 -7.36
N GLY A 46 -20.61 -16.51 -7.36
CA GLY A 46 -21.33 -16.12 -6.15
C GLY A 46 -20.50 -15.25 -5.21
N VAL A 47 -20.82 -15.28 -3.92
CA VAL A 47 -20.13 -14.55 -2.87
C VAL A 47 -18.80 -15.23 -2.54
N LYS A 48 -17.68 -14.52 -2.72
CA LYS A 48 -16.37 -14.94 -2.22
C LYS A 48 -15.99 -14.09 -1.01
N PRO A 49 -15.78 -14.68 0.18
CA PRO A 49 -15.29 -13.92 1.32
C PRO A 49 -13.88 -13.42 1.05
N LYS A 50 -13.65 -12.13 1.27
CA LYS A 50 -12.32 -11.52 1.30
C LYS A 50 -12.05 -11.07 2.73
N THR A 51 -10.95 -11.52 3.29
CA THR A 51 -10.48 -11.07 4.61
C THR A 51 -9.39 -10.02 4.47
N ARG A 52 -9.34 -9.08 5.41
CA ARG A 52 -8.24 -8.13 5.58
C ARG A 52 -7.86 -8.09 7.04
N GLU A 53 -6.59 -8.23 7.31
CA GLU A 53 -6.03 -8.05 8.65
C GLU A 53 -5.82 -6.55 8.88
N ILE A 54 -6.49 -6.01 9.89
CA ILE A 54 -6.50 -4.58 10.19
C ILE A 54 -5.91 -4.35 11.58
N CYS A 55 -4.97 -3.43 11.64
CA CYS A 55 -4.38 -2.95 12.88
C CYS A 55 -4.76 -1.49 13.11
N TYR A 56 -5.31 -1.16 14.27
CA TYR A 56 -5.52 0.24 14.63
C TYR A 56 -4.75 0.63 15.90
N ALA A 57 -4.16 1.81 15.86
CA ALA A 57 -3.29 2.33 16.92
C ALA A 57 -4.11 2.99 18.04
N ALA A 58 -3.51 3.14 19.22
CA ALA A 58 -4.00 4.04 20.27
C ALA A 58 -4.13 5.48 19.74
N HIS A 59 -4.95 6.30 20.37
CA HIS A 59 -5.26 7.66 19.87
C HIS A 59 -4.03 8.55 19.75
N MET A 60 -3.16 8.53 20.78
CA MET A 60 -1.94 9.31 20.77
C MET A 60 -0.95 8.81 19.71
N ASP A 61 -0.76 7.49 19.64
CA ASP A 61 0.11 6.84 18.65
C ASP A 61 -0.37 7.16 17.23
N ARG A 62 -1.69 7.12 16.99
CA ARG A 62 -2.29 7.50 15.73
C ARG A 62 -1.96 8.95 15.35
N CYS A 63 -2.01 9.89 16.32
CA CYS A 63 -1.63 11.28 16.06
C CYS A 63 -0.15 11.42 15.68
N ILE A 64 0.74 10.67 16.34
CA ILE A 64 2.16 10.62 15.98
C ILE A 64 2.34 10.06 14.56
N TYR A 65 1.75 8.90 14.27
CA TYR A 65 1.82 8.31 12.92
C TYR A 65 1.24 9.24 11.84
N GLN A 66 0.16 9.95 12.13
CA GLN A 66 -0.43 10.92 11.21
C GLN A 66 0.49 12.11 10.95
N TYR A 67 1.15 12.65 11.99
CA TYR A 67 2.09 13.74 11.87
C TYR A 67 3.31 13.36 11.02
N TYR A 68 3.95 12.22 11.33
CA TYR A 68 5.09 11.74 10.56
C TYR A 68 4.71 11.30 9.13
N SER A 69 3.50 10.79 8.94
CA SER A 69 2.95 10.54 7.61
C SER A 69 2.83 11.82 6.78
N ALA A 70 2.40 12.93 7.39
CA ALA A 70 2.31 14.22 6.68
C ALA A 70 3.69 14.74 6.26
N ILE A 71 4.68 14.69 7.16
CA ILE A 71 6.08 15.07 6.85
C ILE A 71 6.64 14.21 5.71
N LEU A 72 6.44 12.89 5.79
CA LEU A 72 6.91 11.97 4.76
C LEU A 72 6.22 12.21 3.42
N ASN A 73 4.91 12.43 3.40
CA ASN A 73 4.17 12.71 2.18
C ASN A 73 4.62 14.01 1.52
N GLU A 74 4.92 15.05 2.29
CA GLU A 74 5.43 16.32 1.76
C GLU A 74 6.79 16.11 1.07
N ASN A 75 7.74 15.47 1.75
CA ASN A 75 9.05 15.20 1.18
C ASN A 75 8.99 14.19 0.02
N TYR A 76 8.14 13.17 0.11
CA TYR A 76 7.88 12.24 -0.98
C TYR A 76 7.37 12.96 -2.24
N ASN A 77 6.42 13.87 -2.11
CA ASN A 77 5.92 14.64 -3.25
C ASN A 77 7.01 15.53 -3.87
N LYS A 78 7.87 16.17 -3.06
CA LYS A 78 9.02 16.93 -3.55
C LYS A 78 9.99 16.02 -4.32
N TYR A 79 10.33 14.87 -3.74
CA TYR A 79 11.19 13.86 -4.36
C TYR A 79 10.64 13.38 -5.71
N LEU A 80 9.34 13.11 -5.82
CA LEU A 80 8.72 12.67 -7.07
C LEU A 80 8.84 13.74 -8.18
N ILE A 81 8.67 15.02 -7.84
CA ILE A 81 8.83 16.13 -8.79
C ILE A 81 10.30 16.23 -9.25
N GLU A 82 11.25 16.19 -8.33
CA GLU A 82 12.68 16.24 -8.63
C GLU A 82 13.13 15.07 -9.53
N GLN A 83 12.50 13.90 -9.37
CA GLN A 83 12.77 12.73 -10.18
C GLN A 83 11.93 12.66 -11.48
N ASN A 84 11.03 13.61 -11.72
CA ASN A 84 10.08 13.62 -12.86
C ASN A 84 9.21 12.37 -12.95
N ILE A 85 8.75 11.85 -11.81
CA ILE A 85 7.87 10.68 -11.71
C ILE A 85 6.59 10.96 -10.92
N GLU A 86 6.17 12.20 -10.79
CA GLU A 86 4.99 12.62 -10.03
C GLU A 86 3.68 12.05 -10.57
N SER A 87 3.64 11.62 -11.82
CA SER A 87 2.48 10.97 -12.46
C SER A 87 2.37 9.47 -12.18
N VAL A 88 3.42 8.83 -11.65
CA VAL A 88 3.50 7.37 -11.51
C VAL A 88 2.73 6.85 -10.30
N PRO A 89 3.06 7.21 -9.04
CA PRO A 89 2.30 6.76 -7.89
C PRO A 89 1.05 7.63 -7.73
N VAL A 90 -0.11 7.04 -8.00
CA VAL A 90 -1.38 7.77 -7.97
C VAL A 90 -2.23 7.48 -6.73
N ALA A 91 -1.91 6.45 -5.94
CA ALA A 91 -2.62 6.10 -4.71
C ALA A 91 -2.16 6.93 -3.51
N TYR A 92 -3.09 7.22 -2.58
CA TYR A 92 -2.84 7.88 -1.30
C TYR A 92 -2.25 9.30 -1.39
N ARG A 93 -2.40 9.95 -2.55
CA ARG A 93 -1.91 11.30 -2.83
C ARG A 93 -3.07 12.27 -2.99
N THR A 94 -3.52 12.84 -1.88
CA THR A 94 -4.65 13.77 -1.83
C THR A 94 -4.41 15.06 -2.63
N ASN A 95 -3.14 15.45 -2.81
CA ASN A 95 -2.74 16.59 -3.63
C ASN A 95 -3.14 16.46 -5.11
N LEU A 96 -3.26 15.23 -5.63
CA LEU A 96 -3.69 14.98 -7.01
C LEU A 96 -5.18 15.25 -7.25
N LYS A 97 -6.01 15.22 -6.19
CA LYS A 97 -7.48 15.38 -6.27
C LYS A 97 -8.14 14.42 -7.27
N LYS A 98 -7.53 13.26 -7.51
CA LYS A 98 -8.01 12.22 -8.42
C LYS A 98 -8.62 11.05 -7.66
N SER A 99 -9.70 10.52 -8.17
CA SER A 99 -10.30 9.25 -7.73
C SER A 99 -9.91 8.11 -8.69
N ASN A 100 -10.23 6.87 -8.33
CA ASN A 100 -9.99 5.69 -9.16
C ASN A 100 -10.60 5.83 -10.58
N ILE A 101 -11.75 6.52 -10.70
CA ILE A 101 -12.39 6.79 -12.00
C ILE A 101 -11.48 7.63 -12.88
N HIS A 102 -10.93 8.73 -12.35
CA HIS A 102 -10.05 9.62 -13.11
C HIS A 102 -8.77 8.89 -13.56
N ILE A 103 -8.19 8.07 -12.66
CA ILE A 103 -6.96 7.33 -12.93
C ILE A 103 -7.18 6.26 -13.99
N ALA A 104 -8.27 5.48 -13.87
CA ALA A 104 -8.63 4.47 -14.88
C ALA A 104 -8.95 5.11 -16.23
N HIS A 105 -9.66 6.25 -16.23
CA HIS A 105 -9.99 7.00 -17.43
C HIS A 105 -8.72 7.48 -18.16
N GLU A 106 -7.73 8.01 -17.45
CA GLU A 106 -6.44 8.44 -18.05
C GLU A 106 -5.70 7.26 -18.71
N ALA A 107 -5.66 6.11 -18.04
CA ALA A 107 -5.05 4.91 -18.61
C ALA A 107 -5.78 4.43 -19.86
N PHE A 108 -7.11 4.38 -19.83
CA PHE A 108 -7.92 3.94 -20.97
C PHE A 108 -7.92 4.95 -22.11
N GLN A 109 -7.85 6.25 -21.80
CA GLN A 109 -7.70 7.30 -22.82
C GLN A 109 -6.35 7.13 -23.54
N PHE A 110 -5.26 6.88 -22.81
CA PHE A 110 -3.96 6.63 -23.43
C PHE A 110 -3.98 5.40 -24.36
N ILE A 111 -4.68 4.33 -23.98
CA ILE A 111 -4.88 3.16 -24.85
C ILE A 111 -5.63 3.54 -26.15
N ARG A 112 -6.70 4.32 -26.04
CA ARG A 112 -7.50 4.77 -27.20
C ARG A 112 -6.70 5.63 -28.17
N GLU A 113 -5.91 6.56 -27.64
CA GLU A 113 -5.10 7.49 -28.43
C GLU A 113 -4.01 6.76 -29.22
N ASN A 114 -3.45 5.69 -28.65
CA ASN A 114 -2.40 4.90 -29.29
C ASN A 114 -2.92 3.80 -30.22
N LYS A 115 -4.22 3.48 -30.17
CA LYS A 115 -4.92 2.46 -31.02
C LYS A 115 -4.30 1.06 -31.02
N ASN A 116 -2.97 0.97 -31.18
CA ASN A 116 -2.21 -0.27 -31.17
C ASN A 116 -1.19 -0.20 -30.02
N CYS A 117 -1.43 -0.96 -28.94
CA CYS A 117 -0.55 -0.97 -27.79
C CYS A 117 -0.55 -2.33 -27.07
N LEU A 118 0.49 -2.54 -26.27
CA LEU A 118 0.63 -3.64 -25.33
C LEU A 118 0.36 -3.12 -23.92
N VAL A 119 -0.39 -3.88 -23.13
CA VAL A 119 -0.79 -3.48 -21.77
C VAL A 119 -0.41 -4.59 -20.79
N LEU A 120 0.38 -4.26 -19.79
CA LEU A 120 0.69 -5.13 -18.64
C LEU A 120 -0.02 -4.59 -17.41
N ILE A 121 -0.82 -5.42 -16.74
CA ILE A 121 -1.45 -5.14 -15.45
C ILE A 121 -0.94 -6.17 -14.45
N GLY A 122 -0.59 -5.73 -13.25
CA GLY A 122 -0.15 -6.61 -12.20
C GLY A 122 -0.54 -6.12 -10.80
N ASP A 123 -0.41 -7.04 -9.86
CA ASP A 123 -0.68 -6.87 -8.43
C ASP A 123 0.39 -7.65 -7.66
N PHE A 124 0.76 -7.20 -6.47
CA PHE A 124 1.72 -7.90 -5.61
C PHE A 124 1.00 -8.78 -4.58
N THR A 125 1.56 -9.96 -4.33
CA THR A 125 1.09 -10.86 -3.28
C THR A 125 1.45 -10.31 -1.90
N GLY A 126 0.44 -10.11 -1.03
CA GLY A 126 0.67 -9.71 0.35
C GLY A 126 1.56 -8.46 0.49
N PHE A 127 1.28 -7.40 -0.26
CA PHE A 127 2.14 -6.23 -0.41
C PHE A 127 2.63 -5.67 0.93
N PHE A 128 1.72 -5.32 1.86
CA PHE A 128 2.08 -4.78 3.17
C PHE A 128 2.84 -5.78 4.06
N ASP A 129 2.60 -7.09 3.86
CA ASP A 129 3.25 -8.16 4.61
C ASP A 129 4.65 -8.48 4.11
N SER A 130 4.99 -7.98 2.92
CA SER A 130 6.24 -8.27 2.23
C SER A 130 7.27 -7.14 2.29
N LEU A 131 6.92 -5.97 2.82
CA LEU A 131 7.83 -4.81 2.86
C LEU A 131 9.02 -5.07 3.78
N ASP A 132 10.21 -5.22 3.22
CA ASP A 132 11.48 -5.42 3.94
C ASP A 132 11.84 -4.20 4.79
N HIS A 133 12.17 -4.40 6.05
CA HIS A 133 12.42 -3.29 6.98
C HIS A 133 13.71 -2.53 6.66
N GLN A 134 14.78 -3.24 6.27
CA GLN A 134 16.06 -2.60 5.97
C GLN A 134 15.94 -1.75 4.70
N TYR A 135 15.34 -2.31 3.65
CA TYR A 135 15.10 -1.59 2.41
C TYR A 135 14.16 -0.39 2.64
N LEU A 136 13.05 -0.57 3.38
CA LEU A 136 12.15 0.52 3.73
C LEU A 136 12.87 1.66 4.47
N LYS A 137 13.78 1.32 5.41
CA LYS A 137 14.59 2.31 6.13
C LYS A 137 15.47 3.12 5.18
N GLN A 138 16.10 2.45 4.22
CA GLN A 138 16.92 3.13 3.20
C GLN A 138 16.08 4.09 2.35
N GLN A 139 14.88 3.66 1.91
CA GLN A 139 13.99 4.51 1.13
C GLN A 139 13.45 5.70 1.95
N TRP A 140 13.16 5.49 3.23
CA TRP A 140 12.78 6.57 4.14
C TRP A 140 13.90 7.62 4.25
N CYS A 141 15.13 7.19 4.53
CA CYS A 141 16.29 8.09 4.57
C CYS A 141 16.46 8.84 3.24
N LYS A 142 16.34 8.14 2.11
CA LYS A 142 16.47 8.71 0.77
C LYS A 142 15.47 9.83 0.51
N VAL A 143 14.19 9.62 0.81
CA VAL A 143 13.12 10.61 0.61
C VAL A 143 13.31 11.83 1.51
N MET A 144 13.82 11.62 2.72
CA MET A 144 14.02 12.68 3.71
C MET A 144 15.38 13.40 3.56
N GLY A 145 16.29 12.90 2.71
CA GLY A 145 17.66 13.42 2.60
C GLY A 145 18.50 13.17 3.85
N PHE A 146 18.24 12.08 4.58
CA PHE A 146 18.97 11.71 5.78
C PHE A 146 20.05 10.66 5.48
N ASP A 147 21.22 10.77 6.09
CA ASP A 147 22.22 9.71 6.11
C ASP A 147 21.78 8.54 7.01
N PHE A 148 21.10 8.87 8.11
CA PHE A 148 20.48 7.92 9.04
C PHE A 148 19.24 8.52 9.67
N LEU A 149 18.30 7.69 10.12
CA LEU A 149 17.07 8.19 10.75
C LEU A 149 17.38 8.91 12.06
N PRO A 150 16.96 10.17 12.25
CA PRO A 150 16.94 10.85 13.54
C PRO A 150 16.18 10.02 14.60
N GLN A 151 16.45 10.27 15.88
CA GLN A 151 15.93 9.43 16.97
C GLN A 151 14.40 9.34 17.00
N ASP A 152 13.72 10.41 16.72
CA ASP A 152 12.25 10.48 16.63
C ASP A 152 11.71 9.71 15.42
N HIS A 153 12.28 9.93 14.23
CA HIS A 153 11.95 9.14 13.03
C HIS A 153 12.25 7.66 13.24
N TYR A 154 13.37 7.33 13.91
CA TYR A 154 13.70 5.95 14.23
C TYR A 154 12.71 5.32 15.21
N ALA A 155 12.24 6.06 16.23
CA ALA A 155 11.22 5.58 17.17
C ALA A 155 9.91 5.23 16.43
N VAL A 156 9.46 6.09 15.52
CA VAL A 156 8.28 5.84 14.68
C VAL A 156 8.52 4.64 13.75
N PHE A 157 9.65 4.62 13.03
CA PHE A 157 10.03 3.51 12.15
C PHE A 157 10.06 2.17 12.91
N LYS A 158 10.72 2.13 14.06
CA LYS A 158 10.82 0.92 14.90
C LYS A 158 9.45 0.41 15.31
N ASN A 159 8.54 1.31 15.71
CA ASN A 159 7.24 0.92 16.21
C ASN A 159 6.23 0.58 15.11
N VAL A 160 6.47 0.94 13.86
CA VAL A 160 5.65 0.50 12.71
C VAL A 160 6.21 -0.76 12.06
N THR A 161 7.50 -1.08 12.24
CA THR A 161 8.13 -2.29 11.66
C THR A 161 8.20 -3.44 12.67
N LYS A 162 8.63 -3.17 13.90
CA LYS A 162 8.69 -4.12 15.03
C LYS A 162 7.50 -3.92 15.98
N TYR A 163 6.33 -3.65 15.39
CA TYR A 163 5.13 -3.36 16.14
C TYR A 163 4.68 -4.51 17.04
N SER A 164 4.04 -4.14 18.14
CA SER A 164 3.33 -5.07 19.01
C SER A 164 1.85 -5.04 18.63
N MET A 165 1.15 -6.14 18.80
CA MET A 165 -0.28 -6.24 18.55
C MET A 165 -0.97 -7.08 19.61
N TRP A 166 -2.25 -6.79 19.82
CA TRP A 166 -3.16 -7.50 20.69
C TRP A 166 -4.41 -7.85 19.92
N GLU A 167 -4.78 -9.13 19.90
CA GLU A 167 -5.96 -9.60 19.18
C GLU A 167 -7.22 -9.02 19.81
N LEU A 168 -8.16 -8.54 18.99
CA LEU A 168 -9.46 -8.05 19.47
C LEU A 168 -10.23 -9.16 20.20
N ASP A 169 -10.16 -10.38 19.71
CA ASP A 169 -10.85 -11.53 20.32
C ASP A 169 -10.34 -11.82 21.74
N ASP A 170 -9.04 -11.66 21.99
CA ASP A 170 -8.47 -11.73 23.34
C ASP A 170 -9.01 -10.62 24.25
N LEU A 171 -9.09 -9.39 23.73
CA LEU A 171 -9.64 -8.26 24.49
C LEU A 171 -11.12 -8.46 24.85
N LEU A 172 -11.91 -9.02 23.93
CA LEU A 172 -13.30 -9.37 24.16
C LEU A 172 -13.41 -10.48 25.22
N SER A 173 -12.55 -11.49 25.15
CA SER A 173 -12.50 -12.58 26.13
C SER A 173 -12.13 -12.11 27.53
N ILE A 174 -11.08 -11.26 27.66
CA ILE A 174 -10.63 -10.67 28.93
C ILE A 174 -11.74 -9.84 29.59
N THR A 175 -12.49 -9.07 28.79
CA THR A 175 -13.53 -8.18 29.31
C THR A 175 -14.89 -8.84 29.47
N GLY A 176 -15.10 -10.03 28.88
CA GLY A 176 -16.40 -10.70 28.86
C GLY A 176 -17.49 -9.95 28.07
N LEU A 177 -17.10 -9.00 27.21
CA LEU A 177 -18.04 -8.13 26.50
C LEU A 177 -18.22 -8.56 25.04
N SER A 178 -19.41 -8.32 24.50
CA SER A 178 -19.61 -8.35 23.06
C SER A 178 -18.84 -7.21 22.38
N GLN A 179 -18.50 -7.35 21.10
CA GLN A 179 -17.81 -6.30 20.34
C GLN A 179 -18.56 -4.94 20.37
N LYS A 180 -19.91 -5.00 20.36
CA LYS A 180 -20.74 -3.78 20.42
C LYS A 180 -20.61 -3.05 21.77
N GLU A 181 -20.54 -3.78 22.87
CA GLU A 181 -20.35 -3.25 24.21
C GLU A 181 -18.91 -2.78 24.42
N PHE A 182 -17.94 -3.58 23.98
CA PHE A 182 -16.53 -3.22 24.01
C PHE A 182 -16.27 -1.87 23.30
N ASN A 183 -16.84 -1.66 22.12
CA ASN A 183 -16.69 -0.42 21.37
C ASN A 183 -17.27 0.84 22.07
N LYS A 184 -18.12 0.66 23.10
CA LYS A 184 -18.64 1.76 23.92
C LYS A 184 -17.73 2.09 25.11
N ARG A 185 -16.73 1.24 25.41
CA ARG A 185 -15.79 1.51 26.50
C ARG A 185 -14.96 2.77 26.22
N ARG A 186 -14.65 3.51 27.27
CA ARG A 186 -13.74 4.66 27.21
C ARG A 186 -12.28 4.23 27.02
N LEU A 187 -11.90 3.07 27.58
CA LEU A 187 -10.62 2.42 27.45
C LEU A 187 -10.85 0.94 27.12
N ALA A 188 -10.01 0.37 26.25
CA ALA A 188 -10.05 -1.04 25.91
C ALA A 188 -9.89 -1.94 27.13
N LEU A 189 -8.93 -1.61 27.98
CA LEU A 189 -8.66 -2.28 29.26
C LEU A 189 -8.41 -1.26 30.36
N SER A 190 -8.73 -1.61 31.61
CA SER A 190 -8.22 -0.92 32.79
C SER A 190 -6.71 -1.14 32.95
N LYS A 191 -6.04 -0.35 33.79
CA LYS A 191 -4.60 -0.53 34.06
C LYS A 191 -4.28 -1.92 34.62
N GLU A 192 -5.18 -2.46 35.44
CA GLU A 192 -5.03 -3.77 36.05
C GLU A 192 -5.23 -4.88 35.02
N GLU A 193 -6.32 -4.87 34.24
CA GLU A 193 -6.59 -5.79 33.15
C GLU A 193 -5.39 -5.82 32.17
N TYR A 194 -4.86 -4.64 31.78
CA TYR A 194 -3.70 -4.53 30.90
C TYR A 194 -2.45 -5.18 31.50
N ARG A 195 -2.14 -4.94 32.78
CA ARG A 195 -0.95 -5.52 33.44
C ARG A 195 -1.05 -7.04 33.56
N ASN A 196 -2.20 -7.54 33.98
CA ASN A 196 -2.41 -8.96 34.25
C ASN A 196 -2.43 -9.81 32.97
N ASN A 197 -2.75 -9.20 31.82
CA ASN A 197 -2.91 -9.93 30.56
C ASN A 197 -1.84 -9.58 29.51
N ARG A 198 -0.69 -8.99 29.90
CA ARG A 198 0.40 -8.62 28.96
C ARG A 198 0.95 -9.76 28.14
N SER A 199 0.80 -11.00 28.58
CA SER A 199 1.23 -12.22 27.87
C SER A 199 0.52 -12.41 26.53
N HIS A 200 -0.65 -11.81 26.32
CA HIS A 200 -1.38 -11.82 25.03
C HIS A 200 -0.77 -10.89 23.98
N ILE A 201 0.16 -10.00 24.37
CA ILE A 201 0.80 -9.09 23.42
C ILE A 201 1.82 -9.89 22.59
N SER A 202 1.60 -9.96 21.30
CA SER A 202 2.54 -10.48 20.32
C SER A 202 3.36 -9.36 19.68
N ARG A 203 4.49 -9.72 19.03
CA ARG A 203 5.37 -8.77 18.34
C ARG A 203 5.73 -9.26 16.95
N ASN A 204 5.83 -8.35 16.01
CA ASN A 204 6.45 -8.64 14.73
C ASN A 204 7.97 -8.80 14.88
N ASN A 205 8.42 -10.06 14.97
CA ASN A 205 9.85 -10.41 15.02
C ASN A 205 10.46 -10.63 13.63
N LYS A 206 9.65 -10.59 12.56
CA LYS A 206 10.10 -10.74 11.18
C LYS A 206 10.96 -9.55 10.76
N THR A 207 11.71 -9.69 9.66
CA THR A 207 12.49 -8.61 9.03
C THR A 207 11.65 -7.84 8.00
N LYS A 208 10.39 -8.16 7.85
CA LYS A 208 9.43 -7.59 6.91
C LYS A 208 8.05 -7.40 7.55
N GLN A 209 7.13 -6.78 6.82
CA GLN A 209 5.75 -6.51 7.22
C GLN A 209 5.58 -5.21 8.01
N ILE A 210 4.59 -4.43 7.61
CA ILE A 210 4.07 -3.27 8.35
C ILE A 210 2.56 -3.41 8.57
N PRO A 211 1.98 -2.80 9.63
CA PRO A 211 0.56 -2.95 9.95
C PRO A 211 -0.33 -2.29 8.91
N GLN A 212 -1.33 -3.00 8.40
CA GLN A 212 -2.36 -2.42 7.55
C GLN A 212 -3.41 -1.70 8.42
N GLY A 213 -3.66 -0.42 8.14
CA GLY A 213 -4.62 0.42 8.88
C GLY A 213 -3.97 1.53 9.73
N SER A 214 -2.64 1.54 9.88
CA SER A 214 -1.95 2.69 10.46
C SER A 214 -1.91 3.88 9.47
N PRO A 215 -2.08 5.13 9.93
CA PRO A 215 -2.03 6.31 9.04
C PRO A 215 -0.75 6.47 8.23
N ILE A 216 0.37 5.95 8.73
CA ILE A 216 1.68 6.06 8.06
C ILE A 216 1.92 4.95 7.01
N SER A 217 1.21 3.83 7.09
CA SER A 217 1.49 2.65 6.25
C SER A 217 1.33 2.92 4.76
N ALA A 218 0.39 3.77 4.37
CA ALA A 218 0.15 4.13 2.98
C ALA A 218 1.34 4.86 2.33
N VAL A 219 1.92 5.85 3.03
CA VAL A 219 3.10 6.57 2.52
C VAL A 219 4.34 5.68 2.54
N LEU A 220 4.48 4.80 3.52
CA LEU A 220 5.60 3.84 3.57
C LEU A 220 5.55 2.86 2.39
N ALA A 221 4.37 2.37 2.04
CA ALA A 221 4.14 1.54 0.86
C ALA A 221 4.55 2.28 -0.43
N ASN A 222 4.23 3.56 -0.56
CA ASN A 222 4.64 4.38 -1.69
C ASN A 222 6.16 4.60 -1.73
N ILE A 223 6.77 4.96 -0.60
CA ILE A 223 8.21 5.18 -0.48
C ILE A 223 9.00 3.90 -0.84
N TYR A 224 8.49 2.73 -0.48
CA TYR A 224 9.13 1.45 -0.77
C TYR A 224 9.38 1.25 -2.27
N MET A 225 8.51 1.75 -3.11
CA MET A 225 8.54 1.54 -4.57
C MET A 225 9.35 2.57 -5.37
N ILE A 226 9.87 3.62 -4.75
CA ILE A 226 10.42 4.79 -5.48
C ILE A 226 11.53 4.45 -6.49
N ASN A 227 12.39 3.49 -6.18
CA ASN A 227 13.47 3.11 -7.11
C ASN A 227 12.91 2.38 -8.33
N ALA A 228 12.04 1.40 -8.09
CA ALA A 228 11.39 0.65 -9.17
C ALA A 228 10.45 1.55 -9.99
N ASP A 229 9.70 2.43 -9.33
CA ASP A 229 8.86 3.41 -10.02
C ASP A 229 9.67 4.28 -10.98
N LYS A 230 10.84 4.75 -10.55
CA LYS A 230 11.73 5.57 -11.40
C LYS A 230 12.27 4.76 -12.58
N GLU A 231 12.80 3.58 -12.32
CA GLU A 231 13.41 2.74 -13.34
C GLU A 231 12.40 2.29 -14.40
N ILE A 232 11.21 1.83 -13.96
CA ILE A 232 10.13 1.44 -14.87
C ILE A 232 9.64 2.65 -15.67
N HIS A 233 9.43 3.79 -15.00
CA HIS A 233 8.96 5.01 -15.68
C HIS A 233 9.91 5.44 -16.79
N ASP A 234 11.21 5.54 -16.49
CA ASP A 234 12.20 5.99 -17.46
C ASP A 234 12.26 5.03 -18.66
N TYR A 235 12.25 3.75 -18.40
CA TYR A 235 12.23 2.73 -19.45
C TYR A 235 10.97 2.82 -20.31
N VAL A 236 9.80 2.86 -19.70
CA VAL A 236 8.50 2.89 -20.40
C VAL A 236 8.33 4.21 -21.16
N LYS A 237 8.74 5.34 -20.59
CA LYS A 237 8.71 6.65 -21.23
C LYS A 237 9.61 6.71 -22.48
N ALA A 238 10.78 6.07 -22.44
CA ALA A 238 11.67 5.97 -23.60
C ALA A 238 11.01 5.22 -24.76
N LEU A 239 10.09 4.29 -24.49
CA LEU A 239 9.27 3.60 -25.47
C LEU A 239 8.03 4.39 -25.92
N GLY A 240 7.83 5.60 -25.39
CA GLY A 240 6.62 6.41 -25.63
C GLY A 240 5.39 5.90 -24.90
N GLY A 241 5.58 5.09 -23.86
CA GLY A 241 4.52 4.47 -23.06
C GLY A 241 4.15 5.25 -21.80
N MET A 242 3.20 4.67 -21.05
CA MET A 242 2.69 5.17 -19.77
C MET A 242 2.83 4.10 -18.68
N TYR A 243 3.24 4.51 -17.49
CA TYR A 243 3.27 3.69 -16.28
C TYR A 243 2.54 4.41 -15.14
N MET A 244 1.61 3.72 -14.50
CA MET A 244 0.91 4.17 -13.30
C MET A 244 0.84 3.07 -12.26
N ARG A 245 0.95 3.44 -10.98
CA ARG A 245 0.83 2.51 -9.85
C ARG A 245 -0.15 3.04 -8.80
N TYR A 246 -1.12 2.22 -8.46
CA TYR A 246 -2.08 2.47 -7.38
C TYR A 246 -1.87 1.47 -6.24
N SER A 247 -1.02 1.81 -5.25
CA SER A 247 -0.61 0.91 -4.17
C SER A 247 0.13 -0.32 -4.71
N ASP A 248 -0.48 -1.48 -4.60
CA ASP A 248 -0.07 -2.78 -5.12
C ASP A 248 -0.50 -3.03 -6.57
N ASP A 249 -1.56 -2.39 -7.05
CA ASP A 249 -2.01 -2.46 -8.44
C ASP A 249 -1.18 -1.54 -9.35
N PHE A 250 -0.77 -2.01 -10.53
CA PHE A 250 -0.10 -1.17 -11.52
C PHE A 250 -0.53 -1.49 -12.95
N ILE A 251 -0.33 -0.52 -13.84
CA ILE A 251 -0.54 -0.65 -15.28
C ILE A 251 0.65 -0.06 -16.04
N VAL A 252 1.14 -0.80 -17.03
CA VAL A 252 2.13 -0.35 -18.01
C VAL A 252 1.52 -0.46 -19.39
N ILE A 253 1.58 0.62 -20.18
CA ILE A 253 1.05 0.68 -21.54
C ILE A 253 2.18 1.14 -22.45
N VAL A 254 2.47 0.41 -23.52
CA VAL A 254 3.49 0.76 -24.51
C VAL A 254 2.91 0.67 -25.94
N PRO A 255 3.19 1.64 -26.82
CA PRO A 255 2.76 1.57 -28.21
C PRO A 255 3.38 0.37 -28.94
N ALA A 256 2.57 -0.45 -29.62
CA ALA A 256 3.02 -1.69 -30.26
C ALA A 256 3.91 -1.46 -31.51
N ASN A 257 3.83 -0.27 -32.12
CA ASN A 257 4.70 0.11 -33.25
C ASN A 257 6.13 0.43 -32.83
N ARG A 258 6.42 0.53 -31.52
CA ARG A 258 7.74 0.83 -30.95
C ARG A 258 8.26 -0.28 -30.03
N SER A 259 7.45 -1.31 -29.78
CA SER A 259 7.75 -2.32 -28.76
C SER A 259 7.15 -3.67 -29.10
N GLU A 260 7.87 -4.72 -28.77
CA GLU A 260 7.38 -6.10 -28.77
C GLU A 260 7.03 -6.52 -27.33
N ILE A 261 6.28 -7.60 -27.17
CA ILE A 261 5.94 -8.17 -25.86
C ILE A 261 7.17 -8.38 -24.96
N ALA A 262 8.34 -8.60 -25.57
CA ALA A 262 9.61 -8.76 -24.88
C ALA A 262 9.99 -7.54 -24.02
N CYS A 263 9.47 -6.31 -24.30
CA CYS A 263 9.71 -5.12 -23.49
C CYS A 263 9.25 -5.32 -22.02
N PHE A 264 8.20 -6.11 -21.80
CA PHE A 264 7.74 -6.42 -20.45
C PHE A 264 8.67 -7.33 -19.64
N LYS A 265 9.62 -8.06 -20.30
CA LYS A 265 10.66 -8.81 -19.58
C LYS A 265 11.52 -7.88 -18.72
N ASN A 266 11.84 -6.69 -19.22
CA ASN A 266 12.60 -5.70 -18.46
C ASN A 266 11.79 -5.17 -17.28
N VAL A 267 10.52 -4.81 -17.49
CA VAL A 267 9.62 -4.38 -16.40
C VAL A 267 9.50 -5.47 -15.32
N LEU A 268 9.26 -6.72 -15.74
CA LEU A 268 9.16 -7.86 -14.82
C LEU A 268 10.49 -8.13 -14.09
N SER A 269 11.64 -7.89 -14.75
CA SER A 269 12.96 -8.01 -14.12
C SER A 269 13.18 -6.95 -13.03
N ILE A 270 12.80 -5.69 -13.30
CA ILE A 270 12.87 -4.61 -12.32
C ILE A 270 11.97 -4.95 -11.11
N LEU A 271 10.73 -5.38 -11.36
CA LEU A 271 9.79 -5.75 -10.29
C LEU A 271 10.29 -6.93 -9.44
N LYS A 272 10.94 -7.93 -10.04
CA LYS A 272 11.59 -9.04 -9.33
C LYS A 272 12.79 -8.60 -8.49
N GLY A 273 13.44 -7.50 -8.84
CA GLY A 273 14.56 -6.93 -8.09
C GLY A 273 14.14 -6.21 -6.80
N ILE A 274 12.85 -5.97 -6.58
CA ILE A 274 12.36 -5.31 -5.37
C ILE A 274 12.39 -6.31 -4.20
N PRO A 275 13.07 -6.00 -3.09
CA PRO A 275 13.21 -6.93 -1.97
C PRO A 275 11.86 -7.47 -1.47
N ASN A 276 11.75 -8.78 -1.32
CA ASN A 276 10.60 -9.51 -0.78
C ASN A 276 9.23 -9.28 -1.48
N LEU A 277 9.17 -8.53 -2.59
CA LEU A 277 7.94 -8.40 -3.36
C LEU A 277 7.85 -9.45 -4.46
N GLU A 278 6.69 -10.07 -4.55
CA GLU A 278 6.37 -11.05 -5.57
C GLU A 278 5.08 -10.66 -6.28
N LEU A 279 5.09 -10.73 -7.62
CA LEU A 279 3.88 -10.54 -8.40
C LEU A 279 2.93 -11.70 -8.17
N GLU A 280 1.62 -11.40 -8.10
CA GLU A 280 0.58 -12.40 -8.07
C GLU A 280 0.29 -12.90 -9.51
N PRO A 281 0.76 -14.11 -9.88
CA PRO A 281 0.67 -14.57 -11.27
C PRO A 281 -0.77 -14.64 -11.79
N SER A 282 -1.72 -15.04 -10.93
CA SER A 282 -3.14 -15.16 -11.28
C SER A 282 -3.83 -13.80 -11.52
N LYS A 283 -3.19 -12.70 -11.11
CA LYS A 283 -3.68 -11.34 -11.31
C LYS A 283 -2.87 -10.57 -12.36
N THR A 284 -1.70 -11.07 -12.72
CA THR A 284 -0.85 -10.45 -13.74
C THR A 284 -1.38 -10.82 -15.13
N GLN A 285 -1.65 -9.82 -15.95
CA GLN A 285 -2.28 -9.97 -17.27
C GLN A 285 -1.54 -9.12 -18.29
N ILE A 286 -1.43 -9.66 -19.50
CA ILE A 286 -0.84 -8.95 -20.64
C ILE A 286 -1.84 -8.98 -21.79
N PHE A 287 -2.13 -7.81 -22.33
CA PHE A 287 -3.03 -7.65 -23.46
C PHE A 287 -2.33 -7.00 -24.64
N ALA A 288 -2.69 -7.46 -25.86
CA ALA A 288 -2.50 -6.72 -27.08
C ALA A 288 -3.80 -6.00 -27.41
N VAL A 289 -3.71 -4.70 -27.68
CA VAL A 289 -4.84 -3.90 -28.17
C VAL A 289 -4.51 -3.50 -29.61
N ALA A 290 -5.41 -3.82 -30.54
CA ALA A 290 -5.32 -3.46 -31.94
C ALA A 290 -6.63 -2.82 -32.37
N GLU A 291 -6.60 -1.52 -32.64
CA GLU A 291 -7.76 -0.67 -32.88
C GLU A 291 -8.83 -0.78 -31.76
N SER A 292 -9.89 -1.58 -31.97
CA SER A 292 -10.93 -1.85 -30.97
C SER A 292 -10.95 -3.31 -30.48
N ARG A 293 -9.93 -4.09 -30.77
CA ARG A 293 -9.81 -5.48 -30.35
C ARG A 293 -8.85 -5.60 -29.19
N VAL A 294 -9.28 -6.26 -28.10
CA VAL A 294 -8.44 -6.59 -26.93
C VAL A 294 -8.23 -8.10 -26.87
N GLU A 295 -6.98 -8.53 -26.89
CA GLU A 295 -6.59 -9.93 -26.81
C GLU A 295 -5.65 -10.15 -25.62
N ASN A 296 -5.93 -11.18 -24.80
CA ASN A 296 -5.05 -11.56 -23.71
C ASN A 296 -3.96 -12.49 -24.22
N ILE A 297 -2.73 -11.99 -24.21
CA ILE A 297 -1.52 -12.68 -24.68
C ILE A 297 -0.57 -13.06 -23.52
N GLY A 298 -1.08 -13.12 -22.29
CA GLY A 298 -0.26 -13.30 -21.10
C GLY A 298 0.58 -14.58 -21.08
N ARG A 299 0.13 -15.67 -21.72
CA ARG A 299 0.88 -16.94 -21.80
C ARG A 299 2.17 -16.85 -22.59
N ASP A 300 2.27 -15.90 -23.51
CA ASP A 300 3.47 -15.70 -24.32
C ASP A 300 4.70 -15.27 -23.48
N LEU A 301 4.41 -14.74 -22.27
CA LEU A 301 5.46 -14.24 -21.37
C LEU A 301 5.43 -14.85 -19.96
N LEU A 302 4.27 -15.28 -19.48
CA LEU A 302 4.04 -15.79 -18.13
C LEU A 302 3.25 -17.10 -18.18
N GLU A 303 3.89 -18.23 -17.90
CA GLU A 303 3.26 -19.57 -17.95
C GLU A 303 1.98 -19.69 -17.11
N LYS A 304 1.91 -18.99 -15.97
CA LYS A 304 0.80 -19.03 -15.03
C LYS A 304 -0.18 -17.85 -15.16
N ALA A 305 -0.08 -17.05 -16.22
CA ALA A 305 -0.99 -15.93 -16.43
C ALA A 305 -2.44 -16.41 -16.62
N ASP A 306 -3.39 -15.68 -16.02
CA ASP A 306 -4.81 -15.92 -16.25
C ASP A 306 -5.23 -15.34 -17.61
N VAL A 307 -5.40 -16.20 -18.60
CA VAL A 307 -5.87 -15.83 -19.94
C VAL A 307 -7.41 -15.90 -20.10
N SER A 308 -8.13 -16.22 -19.04
CA SER A 308 -9.59 -16.30 -19.08
C SER A 308 -10.26 -14.93 -19.22
N LYS A 309 -9.58 -13.85 -18.85
CA LYS A 309 -10.07 -12.48 -18.94
C LYS A 309 -9.91 -11.94 -20.36
N LYS A 310 -11.02 -11.47 -20.92
CA LYS A 310 -11.11 -10.93 -22.29
C LYS A 310 -11.16 -9.41 -22.35
N VAL A 311 -11.16 -8.75 -21.22
CA VAL A 311 -11.22 -7.29 -21.08
C VAL A 311 -10.18 -6.83 -20.10
N ILE A 312 -9.61 -5.67 -20.35
CA ILE A 312 -8.69 -4.99 -19.43
C ILE A 312 -9.50 -4.57 -18.20
N ASN A 313 -9.01 -4.91 -17.01
CA ASN A 313 -9.62 -4.44 -15.75
C ASN A 313 -8.55 -3.74 -14.91
N PHE A 314 -8.73 -2.45 -14.69
CA PHE A 314 -7.85 -1.64 -13.87
C PHE A 314 -8.65 -0.83 -12.85
N LEU A 315 -8.31 -0.92 -11.58
CA LEU A 315 -8.97 -0.24 -10.44
C LEU A 315 -10.49 -0.48 -10.35
N GLY A 316 -10.97 -1.61 -10.86
CA GLY A 316 -12.38 -1.98 -10.85
C GLY A 316 -13.19 -1.52 -12.07
N PHE A 317 -12.56 -0.81 -13.01
CA PHE A 317 -13.14 -0.41 -14.29
C PHE A 317 -12.66 -1.34 -15.41
N THR A 318 -13.51 -1.56 -16.40
CA THR A 318 -13.23 -2.45 -17.53
C THR A 318 -13.15 -1.68 -18.83
N PHE A 319 -12.26 -2.13 -19.72
CA PHE A 319 -12.10 -1.62 -21.07
C PHE A 319 -12.05 -2.80 -22.04
N ASP A 320 -12.95 -2.81 -23.01
CA ASP A 320 -13.15 -3.85 -24.01
C ASP A 320 -12.62 -3.50 -25.41
N GLY A 321 -12.01 -2.32 -25.53
CA GLY A 321 -11.53 -1.76 -26.79
C GLY A 321 -12.47 -0.71 -27.40
N GLN A 322 -13.69 -0.59 -26.94
CA GLN A 322 -14.70 0.31 -27.53
C GLN A 322 -15.23 1.37 -26.57
N SER A 323 -15.47 1.01 -25.29
CA SER A 323 -16.14 1.88 -24.30
C SER A 323 -15.25 2.26 -23.13
#